data_e6c62cc1fe88f2256721d15bf0bd0a88
#
_entry.id   e6c62cc1fe88f2256721d15bf0bd0a88
#
_cell.length_a   1.000
_cell.length_b   1.000
_cell.length_c   1.000
_cell.angle_alpha   90.00
_cell.angle_beta   90.00
_cell.angle_gamma   90.00
#
_symmetry.space_group_name_H-M   'P 1'
#
loop_
_entity.id
_entity.type
_entity.pdbx_description
1 polymer ?
#
loop_
_entity_poly.entity_id
_entity_poly.type
_entity_poly.pdbx_seq_one_letter_code
_entity_poly.pdbx_strand_id
1 'polypeptide(L)'
;MIVIGDIHAEYTQYLKLLSRYPGQSSVQIGDFGIGFRQVPELPEGAWFFRGNHDNPELAREHPHYLGDYGVRELDGVKFFWVSGAWSIDQQYRTEGVSWWRDEELSYAELEQAVDLYEKERPDLVLTHDGPNVATDFILNRYSLHKTKPIPTRTGQALDAMWSIHHPKKWIFGHWHVNWKQEIEGTEFRCLGELGWCEVNKEKK
;
A
#
# COMPACT_ATOMS: atom_id res chain seq x y z
N MET A 1 11.90 1.99 10.95
CA MET A 1 10.47 1.86 10.58
C MET A 1 10.19 0.49 9.98
N ILE A 2 9.03 -0.11 10.25
CA ILE A 2 8.60 -1.41 9.70
C ILE A 2 7.48 -1.18 8.69
N VAL A 3 7.55 -1.81 7.53
CA VAL A 3 6.48 -1.83 6.52
C VAL A 3 5.84 -3.21 6.53
N ILE A 4 4.50 -3.28 6.56
CA ILE A 4 3.73 -4.51 6.72
C ILE A 4 2.69 -4.59 5.61
N GLY A 5 2.63 -5.72 4.91
CA GLY A 5 1.64 -6.02 3.88
C GLY A 5 0.23 -6.24 4.44
N ASP A 6 -0.62 -6.78 3.60
CA ASP A 6 -2.03 -7.02 3.86
C ASP A 6 -2.25 -7.83 5.14
N ILE A 7 -3.21 -7.43 5.98
CA ILE A 7 -3.51 -8.18 7.22
C ILE A 7 -4.95 -8.69 7.29
N HIS A 8 -5.87 -8.21 6.48
CA HIS A 8 -7.27 -8.68 6.38
C HIS A 8 -7.94 -8.91 7.74
N ALA A 9 -7.81 -7.94 8.66
CA ALA A 9 -8.32 -7.99 10.03
C ALA A 9 -7.70 -9.10 10.93
N GLU A 10 -6.54 -9.66 10.57
CA GLU A 10 -5.78 -10.57 11.43
C GLU A 10 -5.01 -9.80 12.52
N TYR A 11 -5.73 -8.95 13.26
CA TYR A 11 -5.19 -8.00 14.24
C TYR A 11 -4.34 -8.66 15.33
N THR A 12 -4.69 -9.87 15.75
CA THR A 12 -3.91 -10.61 16.77
C THR A 12 -2.50 -10.90 16.28
N GLN A 13 -2.35 -11.32 15.04
CA GLN A 13 -1.05 -11.61 14.43
C GLN A 13 -0.28 -10.33 14.15
N TYR A 14 -0.98 -9.28 13.68
CA TYR A 14 -0.43 -7.96 13.48
C TYR A 14 0.16 -7.37 14.78
N LEU A 15 -0.61 -7.34 15.87
CA LEU A 15 -0.13 -6.84 17.16
C LEU A 15 1.03 -7.67 17.72
N LYS A 16 1.00 -9.00 17.53
CA LYS A 16 2.13 -9.88 17.87
C LYS A 16 3.38 -9.57 17.04
N LEU A 17 3.22 -9.20 15.77
CA LEU A 17 4.34 -8.74 14.95
C LEU A 17 4.91 -7.43 15.50
N LEU A 18 4.08 -6.43 15.76
CA LEU A 18 4.52 -5.13 16.29
C LEU A 18 5.24 -5.26 17.64
N SER A 19 4.79 -6.17 18.50
CA SER A 19 5.42 -6.38 19.82
C SER A 19 6.89 -6.86 19.75
N ARG A 20 7.35 -7.34 18.60
CA ARG A 20 8.75 -7.71 18.38
C ARG A 20 9.68 -6.52 18.12
N TYR A 21 9.08 -5.35 17.86
CA TYR A 21 9.78 -4.13 17.45
C TYR A 21 9.37 -2.94 18.34
N PRO A 22 9.60 -3.04 19.66
CA PRO A 22 9.18 -1.98 20.60
C PRO A 22 9.87 -0.66 20.26
N GLY A 23 9.08 0.43 20.22
CA GLY A 23 9.58 1.78 19.96
C GLY A 23 9.88 2.08 18.49
N GLN A 24 9.66 1.15 17.56
CA GLN A 24 9.73 1.44 16.12
C GLN A 24 8.36 1.79 15.57
N SER A 25 8.31 2.79 14.69
CA SER A 25 7.10 3.09 13.94
C SER A 25 6.85 2.02 12.88
N SER A 26 5.57 1.81 12.55
CA SER A 26 5.15 0.89 11.49
C SER A 26 4.16 1.55 10.53
N VAL A 27 4.19 1.11 9.27
CA VAL A 27 3.18 1.44 8.25
C VAL A 27 2.65 0.14 7.66
N GLN A 28 1.36 -0.12 7.85
CA GLN A 28 0.64 -1.19 7.19
C GLN A 28 0.07 -0.63 5.87
N ILE A 29 0.35 -1.33 4.75
CA ILE A 29 0.22 -0.78 3.40
C ILE A 29 -1.05 -1.23 2.65
N GLY A 30 -2.20 -1.17 3.33
CA GLY A 30 -3.51 -1.45 2.76
C GLY A 30 -4.03 -2.86 3.07
N ASP A 31 -5.34 -3.04 2.90
CA ASP A 31 -6.06 -4.24 3.33
C ASP A 31 -5.88 -4.52 4.83
N PHE A 32 -6.05 -3.44 5.60
CA PHE A 32 -6.04 -3.50 7.07
C PHE A 32 -7.21 -4.30 7.62
N GLY A 33 -8.34 -4.30 6.90
CA GLY A 33 -9.56 -5.01 7.26
C GLY A 33 -10.53 -4.17 8.08
N ILE A 34 -10.42 -2.84 8.00
CA ILE A 34 -11.35 -1.93 8.64
C ILE A 34 -12.74 -2.01 7.97
N GLY A 35 -13.77 -2.18 8.79
CA GLY A 35 -15.14 -2.45 8.32
C GLY A 35 -15.53 -3.92 8.37
N PHE A 36 -14.58 -4.86 8.49
CA PHE A 36 -14.89 -6.28 8.64
C PHE A 36 -14.91 -6.75 10.10
N ARG A 37 -14.03 -6.19 10.93
CA ARG A 37 -13.96 -6.46 12.37
C ARG A 37 -13.66 -5.16 13.10
N GLN A 38 -14.00 -5.14 14.39
CA GLN A 38 -13.62 -4.05 15.27
C GLN A 38 -12.09 -3.97 15.35
N VAL A 39 -11.55 -2.80 15.02
CA VAL A 39 -10.12 -2.52 15.15
C VAL A 39 -9.77 -2.45 16.64
N PRO A 40 -8.77 -3.20 17.12
CA PRO A 40 -8.29 -3.09 18.48
C PRO A 40 -7.56 -1.77 18.71
N GLU A 41 -7.27 -1.42 19.95
CA GLU A 41 -6.37 -0.33 20.26
C GLU A 41 -4.98 -0.60 19.63
N LEU A 42 -4.50 0.35 18.83
CA LEU A 42 -3.22 0.24 18.16
C LEU A 42 -2.13 0.92 19.01
N PRO A 43 -0.91 0.37 19.05
CA PRO A 43 0.20 1.01 19.76
C PRO A 43 0.57 2.35 19.09
N GLU A 44 1.11 3.27 19.89
CA GLU A 44 1.68 4.50 19.39
C GLU A 44 2.74 4.21 18.30
N GLY A 45 2.72 5.00 17.22
CA GLY A 45 3.62 4.80 16.06
C GLY A 45 3.18 3.73 15.06
N ALA A 46 2.07 3.03 15.31
CA ALA A 46 1.47 2.15 14.30
C ALA A 46 0.54 2.98 13.38
N TRP A 47 0.82 2.97 12.10
CA TRP A 47 0.06 3.70 11.08
C TRP A 47 -0.40 2.76 9.99
N PHE A 48 -1.47 3.13 9.29
CA PHE A 48 -1.93 2.41 8.10
C PHE A 48 -2.50 3.38 7.07
N PHE A 49 -2.56 2.94 5.83
CA PHE A 49 -3.41 3.48 4.79
C PHE A 49 -4.27 2.36 4.21
N ARG A 50 -5.36 2.69 3.54
CA ARG A 50 -6.35 1.70 3.09
C ARG A 50 -5.93 0.98 1.81
N GLY A 51 -6.35 -0.26 1.67
CA GLY A 51 -6.41 -1.02 0.43
C GLY A 51 -7.81 -1.00 -0.18
N ASN A 52 -8.08 -1.95 -1.08
CA ASN A 52 -9.40 -2.11 -1.70
C ASN A 52 -10.39 -2.89 -0.81
N HIS A 53 -9.90 -3.64 0.19
CA HIS A 53 -10.73 -4.35 1.15
C HIS A 53 -11.07 -3.52 2.40
N ASP A 54 -10.69 -2.28 2.47
CA ASP A 54 -10.96 -1.42 3.61
C ASP A 54 -12.18 -0.54 3.35
N ASN A 55 -13.05 -0.36 4.35
CA ASN A 55 -14.11 0.62 4.28
C ASN A 55 -13.49 2.02 4.29
N PRO A 56 -13.61 2.82 3.19
CA PRO A 56 -12.91 4.08 3.06
C PRO A 56 -13.37 5.15 4.07
N GLU A 57 -14.66 5.16 4.40
CA GLU A 57 -15.24 6.11 5.36
C GLU A 57 -14.71 5.85 6.76
N LEU A 58 -14.79 4.59 7.23
CA LEU A 58 -14.26 4.20 8.53
C LEU A 58 -12.74 4.37 8.62
N ALA A 59 -12.02 4.14 7.53
CA ALA A 59 -10.58 4.37 7.49
C ALA A 59 -10.24 5.83 7.74
N ARG A 60 -10.92 6.77 7.06
CA ARG A 60 -10.70 8.22 7.19
C ARG A 60 -11.01 8.76 8.58
N GLU A 61 -11.89 8.11 9.33
CA GLU A 61 -12.20 8.48 10.72
C GLU A 61 -11.20 7.92 11.76
N HIS A 62 -10.35 6.96 11.36
CA HIS A 62 -9.48 6.28 12.29
C HIS A 62 -8.22 7.11 12.63
N PRO A 63 -7.85 7.31 13.94
CA PRO A 63 -6.75 8.19 14.33
C PRO A 63 -5.36 7.76 13.85
N HIS A 64 -5.17 6.48 13.49
CA HIS A 64 -3.92 5.94 12.97
C HIS A 64 -3.89 5.89 11.44
N TYR A 65 -4.88 6.47 10.78
CA TYR A 65 -4.92 6.54 9.31
C TYR A 65 -4.00 7.64 8.79
N LEU A 66 -3.15 7.30 7.83
CA LEU A 66 -2.21 8.27 7.23
C LEU A 66 -2.89 9.25 6.27
N GLY A 67 -4.07 8.93 5.77
CA GLY A 67 -4.73 9.60 4.67
C GLY A 67 -4.62 8.81 3.37
N ASP A 68 -5.23 9.34 2.32
CA ASP A 68 -5.34 8.66 1.03
C ASP A 68 -4.03 8.71 0.21
N TYR A 69 -3.25 9.78 0.32
CA TYR A 69 -1.91 9.91 -0.27
C TYR A 69 -1.14 11.03 0.44
N GLY A 70 0.17 11.04 0.28
CA GLY A 70 0.99 12.11 0.86
C GLY A 70 2.46 11.79 1.04
N VAL A 71 3.12 12.62 1.85
CA VAL A 71 4.52 12.46 2.26
C VAL A 71 4.62 12.56 3.77
N ARG A 72 5.36 11.65 4.39
CA ARG A 72 5.59 11.65 5.84
C ARG A 72 6.99 11.16 6.16
N GLU A 73 7.48 11.53 7.33
CA GLU A 73 8.70 10.99 7.92
C GLU A 73 8.38 10.28 9.22
N LEU A 74 8.84 9.03 9.39
CA LEU A 74 8.75 8.24 10.61
C LEU A 74 10.12 7.61 10.89
N ASP A 75 10.60 7.68 12.12
CA ASP A 75 11.92 7.17 12.55
C ASP A 75 13.08 7.71 11.67
N GLY A 76 12.95 8.95 11.14
CA GLY A 76 13.92 9.54 10.23
C GLY A 76 13.90 8.97 8.80
N VAL A 77 12.89 8.18 8.44
CA VAL A 77 12.65 7.65 7.09
C VAL A 77 11.52 8.43 6.44
N LYS A 78 11.84 9.19 5.39
CA LYS A 78 10.85 9.91 4.57
C LYS A 78 10.32 8.99 3.50
N PHE A 79 8.99 8.94 3.34
CA PHE A 79 8.31 8.14 2.31
C PHE A 79 7.11 8.87 1.74
N PHE A 80 6.78 8.52 0.52
CA PHE A 80 5.55 8.89 -0.18
C PHE A 80 4.60 7.70 -0.17
N TRP A 81 3.28 7.92 -0.10
CA TRP A 81 2.31 6.83 -0.19
C TRP A 81 1.10 7.17 -1.05
N VAL A 82 0.47 6.12 -1.60
CA VAL A 82 -0.85 6.15 -2.24
C VAL A 82 -1.64 4.93 -1.78
N SER A 83 -2.88 5.17 -1.34
CA SER A 83 -3.81 4.15 -0.88
C SER A 83 -4.72 3.65 -1.99
N GLY A 84 -5.41 2.53 -1.72
CA GLY A 84 -6.43 1.97 -2.57
C GLY A 84 -5.88 1.16 -3.75
N ALA A 85 -6.72 0.31 -4.27
CA ALA A 85 -6.50 -0.49 -5.47
C ALA A 85 -7.85 -0.91 -6.06
N TRP A 86 -7.85 -1.46 -7.26
CA TRP A 86 -9.04 -2.01 -7.89
C TRP A 86 -9.25 -3.47 -7.48
N SER A 87 -10.49 -3.83 -7.09
CA SER A 87 -10.85 -5.20 -6.73
C SER A 87 -11.10 -6.06 -7.95
N ILE A 88 -10.25 -7.06 -8.17
CA ILE A 88 -10.38 -8.03 -9.26
C ILE A 88 -11.66 -8.88 -9.14
N ASP A 89 -12.15 -9.08 -7.95
CA ASP A 89 -13.32 -9.89 -7.60
C ASP A 89 -14.57 -9.04 -7.29
N GLN A 90 -14.57 -7.77 -7.67
CA GLN A 90 -15.67 -6.81 -7.46
C GLN A 90 -17.05 -7.40 -7.79
N GLN A 91 -17.16 -8.15 -8.88
CA GLN A 91 -18.41 -8.77 -9.33
C GLN A 91 -19.01 -9.79 -8.34
N TYR A 92 -18.23 -10.29 -7.39
CA TYR A 92 -18.66 -11.24 -6.36
C TYR A 92 -18.89 -10.59 -5.01
N ARG A 93 -18.71 -9.26 -4.92
CA ARG A 93 -18.82 -8.49 -3.69
C ARG A 93 -20.10 -7.70 -3.62
N THR A 94 -20.46 -7.25 -2.43
CA THR A 94 -21.65 -6.43 -2.17
C THR A 94 -21.21 -5.01 -1.86
N GLU A 95 -21.73 -4.04 -2.64
CA GLU A 95 -21.47 -2.62 -2.44
C GLU A 95 -21.91 -2.16 -1.05
N GLY A 96 -21.06 -1.40 -0.36
CA GLY A 96 -21.28 -0.89 0.99
C GLY A 96 -21.06 -1.92 2.11
N VAL A 97 -20.73 -3.20 1.77
CA VAL A 97 -20.49 -4.27 2.73
C VAL A 97 -19.09 -4.86 2.58
N SER A 98 -18.71 -5.24 1.37
CA SER A 98 -17.42 -5.86 1.08
C SER A 98 -16.72 -5.25 -0.14
N TRP A 99 -17.33 -4.26 -0.74
CA TRP A 99 -16.79 -3.45 -1.83
C TRP A 99 -17.32 -2.02 -1.74
N TRP A 100 -16.48 -1.05 -2.11
CA TRP A 100 -16.82 0.38 -2.09
C TRP A 100 -16.40 1.03 -3.41
N ARG A 101 -17.25 1.95 -3.94
CA ARG A 101 -16.98 2.65 -5.21
C ARG A 101 -15.71 3.49 -5.20
N ASP A 102 -15.30 3.93 -4.02
CA ASP A 102 -14.09 4.69 -3.77
C ASP A 102 -12.94 3.84 -3.21
N GLU A 103 -12.94 2.51 -3.50
CA GLU A 103 -11.79 1.64 -3.23
C GLU A 103 -10.52 2.14 -3.91
N GLU A 104 -10.64 2.68 -5.13
CA GLU A 104 -9.62 3.49 -5.78
C GLU A 104 -9.90 4.98 -5.56
N LEU A 105 -8.87 5.80 -5.46
CA LEU A 105 -8.99 7.24 -5.47
C LEU A 105 -9.65 7.74 -6.76
N SER A 106 -10.32 8.88 -6.70
CA SER A 106 -10.83 9.54 -7.90
C SER A 106 -9.70 9.99 -8.83
N TYR A 107 -10.01 10.23 -10.10
CA TYR A 107 -9.01 10.75 -11.04
C TYR A 107 -8.40 12.07 -10.56
N ALA A 108 -9.18 12.96 -9.96
CA ALA A 108 -8.68 14.23 -9.45
C ALA A 108 -7.71 14.06 -8.26
N GLU A 109 -7.99 13.11 -7.35
CA GLU A 109 -7.09 12.79 -6.24
C GLU A 109 -5.81 12.12 -6.73
N LEU A 110 -5.91 11.22 -7.70
CA LEU A 110 -4.74 10.57 -8.31
C LEU A 110 -3.87 11.56 -9.08
N GLU A 111 -4.46 12.50 -9.79
CA GLU A 111 -3.74 13.59 -10.47
C GLU A 111 -2.97 14.45 -9.45
N GLN A 112 -3.61 14.85 -8.35
CA GLN A 112 -2.94 15.57 -7.25
C GLN A 112 -1.82 14.74 -6.61
N ALA A 113 -2.00 13.43 -6.47
CA ALA A 113 -0.97 12.53 -5.96
C ALA A 113 0.23 12.45 -6.91
N VAL A 114 0.00 12.41 -8.23
CA VAL A 114 1.06 12.43 -9.27
C VAL A 114 1.82 13.76 -9.22
N ASP A 115 1.12 14.90 -9.14
CA ASP A 115 1.74 16.23 -9.03
C ASP A 115 2.62 16.33 -7.75
N LEU A 116 2.12 15.83 -6.64
CA LEU A 116 2.89 15.78 -5.39
C LEU A 116 4.12 14.88 -5.52
N TYR A 117 3.99 13.72 -6.18
CA TYR A 117 5.09 12.81 -6.44
C TYR A 117 6.18 13.45 -7.30
N GLU A 118 5.79 14.14 -8.39
CA GLU A 118 6.72 14.87 -9.27
C GLU A 118 7.51 15.93 -8.50
N LYS A 119 6.83 16.67 -7.62
CA LYS A 119 7.44 17.70 -6.77
C LYS A 119 8.42 17.12 -5.76
N GLU A 120 8.02 16.04 -5.08
CA GLU A 120 8.77 15.48 -3.94
C GLU A 120 9.90 14.54 -4.36
N ARG A 121 9.81 13.90 -5.53
CA ARG A 121 10.76 12.89 -6.04
C ARG A 121 11.26 11.95 -4.94
N PRO A 122 10.38 11.15 -4.34
CA PRO A 122 10.70 10.38 -3.15
C PRO A 122 11.68 9.25 -3.44
N ASP A 123 12.59 8.97 -2.51
CA ASP A 123 13.47 7.80 -2.57
C ASP A 123 12.76 6.50 -2.15
N LEU A 124 11.70 6.60 -1.33
CA LEU A 124 10.89 5.48 -0.85
C LEU A 124 9.41 5.73 -1.15
N VAL A 125 8.79 4.77 -1.80
CA VAL A 125 7.36 4.76 -2.13
C VAL A 125 6.68 3.55 -1.49
N LEU A 126 5.54 3.79 -0.86
CA LEU A 126 4.67 2.77 -0.28
C LEU A 126 3.30 2.88 -0.93
N THR A 127 2.80 1.84 -1.56
CA THR A 127 1.48 1.84 -2.18
C THR A 127 0.74 0.55 -1.86
N HIS A 128 -0.60 0.53 -2.01
CA HIS A 128 -1.29 -0.74 -1.86
C HIS A 128 -1.07 -1.60 -3.10
N ASP A 129 -1.36 -1.10 -4.30
CA ASP A 129 -1.02 -1.79 -5.56
C ASP A 129 0.35 -1.32 -6.08
N GLY A 130 0.91 -2.03 -7.06
CA GLY A 130 2.18 -1.69 -7.72
C GLY A 130 2.00 -1.14 -9.13
N PRO A 131 2.99 -0.39 -9.68
CA PRO A 131 2.98 -0.01 -11.09
C PRO A 131 3.10 -1.24 -12.00
N ASN A 132 2.58 -1.13 -13.22
CA ASN A 132 2.51 -2.24 -14.17
C ASN A 132 3.88 -2.88 -14.44
N VAL A 133 4.95 -2.10 -14.48
CA VAL A 133 6.31 -2.62 -14.66
C VAL A 133 6.67 -3.67 -13.60
N ALA A 134 6.20 -3.56 -12.37
CA ALA A 134 6.45 -4.53 -11.30
C ALA A 134 5.38 -5.63 -11.28
N THR A 135 4.09 -5.27 -11.42
CA THR A 135 3.00 -6.25 -11.34
C THR A 135 2.98 -7.22 -12.52
N ASP A 136 3.46 -6.83 -13.70
CA ASP A 136 3.61 -7.72 -14.84
C ASP A 136 4.62 -8.86 -14.57
N PHE A 137 5.68 -8.62 -13.81
CA PHE A 137 6.58 -9.69 -13.35
C PHE A 137 5.88 -10.68 -12.42
N ILE A 138 5.02 -10.18 -11.52
CA ILE A 138 4.24 -11.03 -10.61
C ILE A 138 3.24 -11.86 -11.42
N LEU A 139 2.48 -11.22 -12.32
CA LEU A 139 1.51 -11.90 -13.19
C LEU A 139 2.16 -13.01 -14.01
N ASN A 140 3.32 -12.72 -14.62
CA ASN A 140 4.08 -13.70 -15.40
C ASN A 140 4.57 -14.86 -14.54
N ARG A 141 5.19 -14.57 -13.38
CA ARG A 141 5.79 -15.58 -12.53
C ARG A 141 4.77 -16.53 -11.90
N TYR A 142 3.61 -16.01 -11.51
CA TYR A 142 2.57 -16.79 -10.81
C TYR A 142 1.41 -17.21 -11.74
N SER A 143 1.55 -17.00 -13.06
CA SER A 143 0.53 -17.34 -14.07
C SER A 143 -0.84 -16.70 -13.81
N LEU A 144 -0.86 -15.48 -13.31
CA LEU A 144 -2.06 -14.73 -12.94
C LEU A 144 -2.62 -13.87 -14.09
N HIS A 145 -2.15 -14.05 -15.33
CA HIS A 145 -2.54 -13.21 -16.50
C HIS A 145 -4.04 -13.09 -16.75
N LYS A 146 -4.81 -14.09 -16.30
CA LYS A 146 -6.27 -14.08 -16.48
C LYS A 146 -6.99 -13.15 -15.52
N THR A 147 -6.28 -12.61 -14.55
CA THR A 147 -6.85 -11.84 -13.44
C THR A 147 -6.62 -10.34 -13.55
N LYS A 148 -5.74 -9.88 -14.47
CA LYS A 148 -5.51 -8.45 -14.69
C LYS A 148 -6.51 -7.94 -15.73
N PRO A 149 -7.49 -7.18 -15.32
CA PRO A 149 -8.31 -6.47 -16.30
C PRO A 149 -7.58 -5.23 -16.81
N ILE A 150 -8.20 -4.58 -17.75
CA ILE A 150 -8.04 -3.23 -18.28
C ILE A 150 -7.31 -2.28 -17.29
N PRO A 151 -6.51 -1.31 -17.74
CA PRO A 151 -5.78 -0.38 -16.88
C PRO A 151 -6.67 0.24 -15.81
N THR A 152 -6.38 -0.06 -14.55
CA THR A 152 -7.08 0.51 -13.39
C THR A 152 -6.69 1.99 -13.23
N ARG A 153 -7.50 2.80 -12.57
CA ARG A 153 -7.15 4.22 -12.31
C ARG A 153 -5.87 4.31 -11.48
N THR A 154 -5.78 3.51 -10.43
CA THR A 154 -4.60 3.45 -9.56
C THR A 154 -3.38 3.02 -10.35
N GLY A 155 -3.46 1.92 -11.12
CA GLY A 155 -2.35 1.43 -11.94
C GLY A 155 -1.84 2.48 -12.93
N GLN A 156 -2.75 3.22 -13.60
CA GLN A 156 -2.37 4.30 -14.52
C GLN A 156 -1.60 5.43 -13.80
N ALA A 157 -2.06 5.84 -12.60
CA ALA A 157 -1.38 6.86 -11.82
C ALA A 157 0.00 6.39 -11.34
N LEU A 158 0.13 5.14 -10.89
CA LEU A 158 1.41 4.57 -10.47
C LEU A 158 2.40 4.43 -11.65
N ASP A 159 1.92 4.10 -12.85
CA ASP A 159 2.73 4.09 -14.07
C ASP A 159 3.18 5.51 -14.47
N ALA A 160 2.31 6.51 -14.33
CA ALA A 160 2.68 7.91 -14.54
C ALA A 160 3.77 8.36 -13.56
N MET A 161 3.62 8.05 -12.27
CA MET A 161 4.64 8.32 -11.26
C MET A 161 5.97 7.65 -11.61
N TRP A 162 5.94 6.36 -12.00
CA TRP A 162 7.12 5.62 -12.46
C TRP A 162 7.81 6.31 -13.64
N SER A 163 7.04 6.81 -14.61
CA SER A 163 7.58 7.51 -15.79
C SER A 163 8.24 8.85 -15.45
N ILE A 164 7.82 9.50 -14.35
CA ILE A 164 8.36 10.80 -13.91
C ILE A 164 9.67 10.63 -13.13
N HIS A 165 9.73 9.64 -12.24
CA HIS A 165 10.86 9.44 -11.34
C HIS A 165 10.95 7.99 -10.87
N HIS A 166 12.15 7.41 -10.94
CA HIS A 166 12.46 6.09 -10.40
C HIS A 166 12.96 6.23 -8.95
N PRO A 167 12.18 5.84 -7.93
CA PRO A 167 12.62 5.87 -6.54
C PRO A 167 13.65 4.76 -6.29
N LYS A 168 14.44 4.88 -5.24
CA LYS A 168 15.36 3.79 -4.85
C LYS A 168 14.61 2.53 -4.45
N LYS A 169 13.42 2.69 -3.83
CA LYS A 169 12.64 1.58 -3.32
C LYS A 169 11.14 1.84 -3.47
N TRP A 170 10.42 0.84 -3.94
CA TRP A 170 8.96 0.82 -4.03
C TRP A 170 8.41 -0.46 -3.39
N ILE A 171 7.64 -0.31 -2.30
CA ILE A 171 7.06 -1.43 -1.55
C ILE A 171 5.55 -1.38 -1.69
N PHE A 172 4.93 -2.53 -2.00
CA PHE A 172 3.50 -2.63 -2.21
C PHE A 172 2.94 -3.99 -1.71
N GLY A 173 1.62 -4.10 -1.57
CA GLY A 173 0.88 -5.29 -1.14
C GLY A 173 -0.02 -5.86 -2.23
N HIS A 174 -1.32 -6.08 -1.90
CA HIS A 174 -2.42 -6.41 -2.82
C HIS A 174 -2.34 -7.78 -3.51
N TRP A 175 -1.17 -8.22 -3.91
CA TRP A 175 -0.98 -9.45 -4.70
C TRP A 175 -0.78 -10.71 -3.85
N HIS A 176 -0.78 -10.59 -2.54
CA HIS A 176 -0.62 -11.69 -1.55
C HIS A 176 0.62 -12.59 -1.81
N VAL A 177 1.66 -12.05 -2.43
CA VAL A 177 2.91 -12.77 -2.70
C VAL A 177 4.11 -12.02 -2.13
N ASN A 178 5.09 -12.76 -1.64
CA ASN A 178 6.38 -12.18 -1.31
C ASN A 178 7.28 -12.22 -2.55
N TRP A 179 7.51 -11.06 -3.14
CA TRP A 179 8.33 -10.91 -4.33
C TRP A 179 9.26 -9.71 -4.22
N LYS A 180 10.43 -9.83 -4.81
CA LYS A 180 11.43 -8.77 -4.84
C LYS A 180 12.21 -8.82 -6.15
N GLN A 181 12.37 -7.66 -6.80
CA GLN A 181 13.13 -7.50 -8.04
C GLN A 181 13.68 -6.08 -8.12
N GLU A 182 14.89 -5.93 -8.68
CA GLU A 182 15.40 -4.65 -9.12
C GLU A 182 15.04 -4.43 -10.59
N ILE A 183 14.43 -3.29 -10.90
CA ILE A 183 14.04 -2.89 -12.24
C ILE A 183 14.48 -1.44 -12.42
N GLU A 184 15.32 -1.17 -13.42
CA GLU A 184 15.81 0.17 -13.77
C GLU A 184 16.33 0.98 -12.56
N GLY A 185 17.05 0.32 -11.65
CA GLY A 185 17.65 0.94 -10.46
C GLY A 185 16.71 1.10 -9.26
N THR A 186 15.45 0.71 -9.37
CA THR A 186 14.49 0.66 -8.25
C THR A 186 14.38 -0.75 -7.69
N GLU A 187 14.54 -0.91 -6.37
CA GLU A 187 14.17 -2.13 -5.66
C GLU A 187 12.65 -2.17 -5.48
N PHE A 188 11.95 -2.98 -6.26
CA PHE A 188 10.54 -3.30 -6.03
C PHE A 188 10.39 -4.45 -5.05
N ARG A 189 9.43 -4.32 -4.13
CA ARG A 189 9.08 -5.37 -3.17
C ARG A 189 7.57 -5.46 -3.00
N CYS A 190 6.99 -6.61 -3.31
CA CYS A 190 5.64 -6.96 -2.92
C CYS A 190 5.68 -7.74 -1.60
N LEU A 191 4.83 -7.34 -0.66
CA LEU A 191 4.65 -8.02 0.63
C LEU A 191 3.36 -8.82 0.58
N GLY A 192 3.45 -10.12 0.83
CA GLY A 192 2.27 -10.97 1.00
C GLY A 192 1.55 -10.71 2.33
N GLU A 193 0.49 -11.47 2.59
CA GLU A 193 -0.28 -11.37 3.84
C GLU A 193 0.63 -11.51 5.06
N LEU A 194 0.54 -10.55 5.98
CA LEU A 194 1.39 -10.41 7.16
C LEU A 194 2.90 -10.41 6.84
N GLY A 195 3.26 -10.27 5.55
CA GLY A 195 4.63 -10.05 5.13
C GLY A 195 5.13 -8.71 5.64
N TRP A 196 6.41 -8.62 5.94
CA TRP A 196 6.97 -7.39 6.47
C TRP A 196 8.43 -7.19 6.08
N CYS A 197 8.90 -5.95 6.15
CA CYS A 197 10.31 -5.62 6.04
C CYS A 197 10.67 -4.39 6.87
N GLU A 198 11.94 -4.32 7.26
CA GLU A 198 12.50 -3.12 7.87
C GLU A 198 13.00 -2.15 6.80
N VAL A 199 12.72 -0.87 7.01
CA VAL A 199 13.30 0.23 6.26
C VAL A 199 14.03 1.14 7.23
N ASN A 200 15.31 1.30 7.03
CA ASN A 200 16.18 2.10 7.86
C ASN A 200 16.54 3.40 7.17
N LYS A 201 16.83 4.43 7.98
CA LYS A 201 17.42 5.66 7.47
C LYS A 201 18.73 5.32 6.75
N GLU A 202 18.89 5.82 5.54
CA GLU A 202 20.17 5.70 4.84
C GLU A 202 21.26 6.40 5.66
N LYS A 203 22.34 5.69 5.92
CA LYS A 203 23.54 6.30 6.50
C LYS A 203 24.12 7.22 5.41
N LYS A 204 24.16 8.50 5.68
CA LYS A 204 24.88 9.46 4.86
C LYS A 204 26.37 9.18 4.85
#